data_2d7110ddbcaa292f09892d7d54ae5d2e
#
_entry.id   2d7110ddbcaa292f09892d7d54ae5d2e
#
_cell.length_a   1.000
_cell.length_b   1.000
_cell.length_c   1.000
_cell.angle_alpha   90.00
_cell.angle_beta   90.00
_cell.angle_gamma   90.00
#
_symmetry.space_group_name_H-M   'P 1'
#
loop_
_entity.id
_entity.type
_entity.pdbx_description
1 polymer ?
#
loop_
_entity_poly.entity_id
_entity_poly.type
_entity_poly.pdbx_seq_one_letter_code
_entity_poly.pdbx_strand_id
1 'polypeptide(L)'
;MNIEKKGLLFLSYGSPSSKDDLVPYMTSIRHGRVPTDAEVANLTHRYDVIGQWSNVELQTMAERQYNRLLTLLPSIPSAIGYLHMKPSIADAVDALVKQGVEHIIAIVTAPFFTSLGTGAYEKQVQAAIGDFQDVTFDVIRAWWDQPSFIEYWVKAVSDCINDTKDVFVIFSAHSIPLINSHNADSYALALEESAKEIAQRCDLEQWSVAWQSAAPHGQWLGPTVAEAINQSLHSGAIHIAFVPFGFVSNHVEVLYDNDVECKELVDAGGAV
;
A
#
# COMPACT_ATOMS: atom_id res chain seq x y z
N MET A 1 28.94 2.89 -16.33
CA MET A 1 27.54 3.34 -16.52
C MET A 1 27.48 4.78 -16.06
N ASN A 2 27.16 5.71 -16.93
CA ASN A 2 27.25 7.15 -16.62
C ASN A 2 26.06 7.55 -15.74
N ILE A 3 26.30 8.03 -14.52
CA ILE A 3 25.27 8.42 -13.54
C ILE A 3 24.54 9.69 -14.01
N GLU A 4 25.18 10.50 -14.86
CA GLU A 4 24.68 11.81 -15.32
C GLU A 4 23.36 11.77 -16.12
N LYS A 5 22.94 10.58 -16.58
CA LYS A 5 21.71 10.39 -17.37
C LYS A 5 20.64 9.55 -16.69
N LYS A 6 20.82 9.25 -15.41
CA LYS A 6 19.84 8.49 -14.61
C LYS A 6 18.87 9.42 -13.90
N GLY A 7 17.62 8.99 -13.79
CA GLY A 7 16.58 9.67 -13.03
C GLY A 7 15.82 8.73 -12.09
N LEU A 8 15.29 9.27 -11.02
CA LEU A 8 14.45 8.57 -10.06
C LEU A 8 12.97 8.90 -10.33
N LEU A 9 12.17 7.89 -10.53
CA LEU A 9 10.72 7.99 -10.62
C LEU A 9 10.08 7.39 -9.37
N PHE A 10 9.55 8.24 -8.50
CA PHE A 10 8.86 7.83 -7.29
C PHE A 10 7.38 7.65 -7.58
N LEU A 11 6.84 6.47 -7.31
CA LEU A 11 5.50 6.06 -7.71
C LEU A 11 4.62 5.78 -6.52
N SER A 12 3.45 6.43 -6.48
CA SER A 12 2.43 6.21 -5.46
C SER A 12 1.04 6.05 -6.09
N TYR A 13 0.09 5.54 -5.30
CA TYR A 13 -1.26 5.24 -5.79
C TYR A 13 -2.06 6.51 -6.09
N GLY A 14 -1.96 7.49 -5.21
CA GLY A 14 -2.79 8.68 -5.19
C GLY A 14 -4.12 8.46 -4.46
N SER A 15 -4.71 9.55 -4.01
CA SER A 15 -6.00 9.55 -3.32
C SER A 15 -6.75 10.85 -3.67
N PRO A 16 -8.09 10.85 -3.76
CA PRO A 16 -8.85 12.06 -4.01
C PRO A 16 -8.66 13.05 -2.85
N SER A 17 -8.51 14.32 -3.15
CA SER A 17 -8.37 15.41 -2.18
C SER A 17 -9.65 16.20 -1.96
N SER A 18 -10.67 15.94 -2.80
CA SER A 18 -11.99 16.55 -2.74
C SER A 18 -13.06 15.59 -3.24
N LYS A 19 -14.33 15.91 -2.95
CA LYS A 19 -15.46 15.13 -3.49
C LYS A 19 -15.54 15.19 -5.01
N ASP A 20 -15.07 16.26 -5.63
CA ASP A 20 -15.06 16.41 -7.09
C ASP A 20 -14.04 15.47 -7.77
N ASP A 21 -12.96 15.10 -7.06
CA ASP A 21 -11.95 14.16 -7.55
C ASP A 21 -12.43 12.70 -7.55
N LEU A 22 -13.51 12.39 -6.81
CA LEU A 22 -13.89 11.01 -6.49
C LEU A 22 -14.31 10.21 -7.72
N VAL A 23 -15.18 10.79 -8.57
CA VAL A 23 -15.65 10.11 -9.79
C VAL A 23 -14.50 9.86 -10.79
N PRO A 24 -13.64 10.84 -11.11
CA PRO A 24 -12.45 10.60 -11.93
C PRO A 24 -11.52 9.53 -11.33
N TYR A 25 -11.25 9.60 -10.03
CA TYR A 25 -10.41 8.64 -9.31
C TYR A 25 -10.96 7.21 -9.39
N MET A 26 -12.23 7.01 -9.05
CA MET A 26 -12.89 5.70 -9.14
C MET A 26 -12.96 5.19 -10.58
N THR A 27 -13.17 6.07 -11.56
CA THR A 27 -13.16 5.69 -12.97
C THR A 27 -11.78 5.20 -13.41
N SER A 28 -10.71 5.85 -12.93
CA SER A 28 -9.33 5.43 -13.21
C SER A 28 -9.03 4.05 -12.61
N ILE A 29 -9.37 3.80 -11.36
CA ILE A 29 -9.20 2.49 -10.69
C ILE A 29 -9.95 1.38 -11.43
N ARG A 30 -11.12 1.71 -11.99
CA ARG A 30 -12.01 0.78 -12.68
C ARG A 30 -11.74 0.67 -14.18
N HIS A 31 -10.54 1.09 -14.61
CA HIS A 31 -10.13 1.02 -16.03
C HIS A 31 -11.10 1.69 -16.99
N GLY A 32 -11.61 2.87 -16.65
CA GLY A 32 -12.51 3.69 -17.47
C GLY A 32 -14.00 3.43 -17.22
N ARG A 33 -14.38 2.47 -16.36
CA ARG A 33 -15.77 2.24 -16.00
C ARG A 33 -16.24 3.24 -14.95
N VAL A 34 -17.19 4.09 -15.32
CA VAL A 34 -17.77 5.09 -14.42
C VAL A 34 -18.47 4.41 -13.24
N PRO A 35 -18.23 4.85 -11.98
CA PRO A 35 -18.92 4.31 -10.81
C PRO A 35 -20.40 4.68 -10.81
N THR A 36 -21.22 3.87 -10.15
CA THR A 36 -22.62 4.19 -9.86
C THR A 36 -22.71 5.21 -8.71
N ASP A 37 -23.85 5.91 -8.61
CA ASP A 37 -24.10 6.86 -7.52
C ASP A 37 -23.99 6.19 -6.14
N ALA A 38 -24.41 4.94 -6.00
CA ALA A 38 -24.31 4.18 -4.76
C ALA A 38 -22.85 3.88 -4.38
N GLU A 39 -22.00 3.56 -5.34
CA GLU A 39 -20.55 3.33 -5.11
C GLU A 39 -19.85 4.64 -4.73
N VAL A 40 -20.21 5.74 -5.40
CA VAL A 40 -19.70 7.09 -5.04
C VAL A 40 -20.13 7.48 -3.64
N ALA A 41 -21.41 7.29 -3.29
CA ALA A 41 -21.93 7.60 -1.96
C ALA A 41 -21.24 6.77 -0.86
N ASN A 42 -21.00 5.47 -1.10
CA ASN A 42 -20.30 4.60 -0.16
C ASN A 42 -18.87 5.10 0.10
N LEU A 43 -18.10 5.37 -0.96
CA LEU A 43 -16.72 5.82 -0.80
C LEU A 43 -16.67 7.24 -0.20
N THR A 44 -17.63 8.13 -0.57
CA THR A 44 -17.78 9.44 0.07
C THR A 44 -17.96 9.32 1.58
N HIS A 45 -18.86 8.42 2.02
CA HIS A 45 -19.12 8.18 3.43
C HIS A 45 -17.83 7.74 4.17
N ARG A 46 -17.07 6.81 3.61
CA ARG A 46 -15.78 6.36 4.19
C ARG A 46 -14.80 7.52 4.38
N TYR A 47 -14.63 8.37 3.37
CA TYR A 47 -13.77 9.56 3.46
C TYR A 47 -14.31 10.61 4.43
N ASP A 48 -15.63 10.80 4.52
CA ASP A 48 -16.26 11.70 5.50
C ASP A 48 -16.00 11.21 6.94
N VAL A 49 -16.10 9.90 7.20
CA VAL A 49 -15.87 9.30 8.53
C VAL A 49 -14.42 9.48 8.98
N ILE A 50 -13.46 9.25 8.09
CA ILE A 50 -12.03 9.36 8.42
C ILE A 50 -11.48 10.79 8.30
N GLY A 51 -12.27 11.74 7.78
CA GLY A 51 -11.87 13.15 7.67
C GLY A 51 -10.74 13.44 6.66
N GLN A 52 -10.57 12.62 5.64
CA GLN A 52 -9.41 12.65 4.73
C GLN A 52 -9.66 13.42 3.40
N TRP A 53 -10.35 14.57 3.44
CA TRP A 53 -10.58 15.36 2.24
C TRP A 53 -9.54 16.47 1.97
N SER A 54 -9.09 17.16 3.01
CA SER A 54 -8.18 18.31 2.87
C SER A 54 -6.74 18.03 3.29
N ASN A 55 -6.52 16.95 3.99
CA ASN A 55 -5.20 16.53 4.48
C ASN A 55 -5.03 15.03 4.26
N VAL A 56 -4.92 14.66 2.98
CA VAL A 56 -4.86 13.25 2.56
C VAL A 56 -3.52 12.66 2.97
N GLU A 57 -3.55 11.78 3.97
CA GLU A 57 -2.34 11.17 4.54
C GLU A 57 -1.52 10.41 3.50
N LEU A 58 -2.16 9.69 2.58
CA LEU A 58 -1.48 8.96 1.52
C LEU A 58 -0.59 9.88 0.67
N GLN A 59 -1.12 11.02 0.20
CA GLN A 59 -0.35 11.96 -0.60
C GLN A 59 0.72 12.67 0.22
N THR A 60 0.35 13.14 1.41
CA THR A 60 1.30 13.82 2.33
C THR A 60 2.47 12.91 2.68
N MET A 61 2.21 11.62 2.93
CA MET A 61 3.28 10.65 3.21
C MET A 61 4.13 10.38 1.98
N ALA A 62 3.51 10.19 0.81
CA ALA A 62 4.25 9.99 -0.44
C ALA A 62 5.16 11.18 -0.75
N GLU A 63 4.67 12.41 -0.58
CA GLU A 63 5.46 13.63 -0.76
C GLU A 63 6.60 13.75 0.27
N ARG A 64 6.37 13.39 1.54
CA ARG A 64 7.42 13.38 2.58
C ARG A 64 8.50 12.34 2.25
N GLN A 65 8.11 11.14 1.84
CA GLN A 65 9.03 10.08 1.42
C GLN A 65 9.84 10.53 0.19
N TYR A 66 9.18 11.09 -0.81
CA TYR A 66 9.81 11.64 -2.00
C TYR A 66 10.81 12.77 -1.65
N ASN A 67 10.40 13.76 -0.87
CA ASN A 67 11.26 14.86 -0.43
C ASN A 67 12.46 14.36 0.38
N ARG A 68 12.28 13.30 1.19
CA ARG A 68 13.40 12.67 1.89
C ARG A 68 14.40 12.03 0.92
N LEU A 69 13.92 11.36 -0.13
CA LEU A 69 14.79 10.83 -1.18
C LEU A 69 15.57 11.94 -1.89
N LEU A 70 14.94 13.08 -2.20
CA LEU A 70 15.64 14.23 -2.78
C LEU A 70 16.79 14.73 -1.90
N THR A 71 16.65 14.70 -0.59
CA THR A 71 17.75 15.09 0.33
C THR A 71 18.88 14.07 0.36
N LEU A 72 18.61 12.81 0.08
CA LEU A 72 19.61 11.73 0.04
C LEU A 72 20.29 11.63 -1.33
N LEU A 73 19.62 12.05 -2.39
CA LEU A 73 20.04 11.93 -3.78
C LEU A 73 19.96 13.30 -4.51
N PRO A 74 20.59 14.35 -3.98
CA PRO A 74 20.35 15.73 -4.43
C PRO A 74 20.78 16.02 -5.88
N SER A 75 21.63 15.16 -6.45
CA SER A 75 22.14 15.33 -7.83
C SER A 75 21.41 14.45 -8.86
N ILE A 76 20.42 13.67 -8.43
CA ILE A 76 19.67 12.79 -9.33
C ILE A 76 18.37 13.49 -9.74
N PRO A 77 18.14 13.74 -11.04
CA PRO A 77 16.83 14.20 -11.52
C PRO A 77 15.74 13.27 -11.02
N SER A 78 14.69 13.85 -10.44
CA SER A 78 13.66 13.04 -9.78
C SER A 78 12.28 13.61 -10.06
N ALA A 79 11.28 12.72 -10.14
CA ALA A 79 9.88 13.09 -10.28
C ALA A 79 9.00 12.15 -9.48
N ILE A 80 7.84 12.65 -9.01
CA ILE A 80 6.78 11.86 -8.40
C ILE A 80 5.64 11.69 -9.39
N GLY A 81 5.11 10.46 -9.50
CA GLY A 81 3.96 10.14 -10.34
C GLY A 81 2.95 9.29 -9.61
N TYR A 82 1.67 9.56 -9.84
CA TYR A 82 0.57 8.81 -9.23
C TYR A 82 -0.13 7.92 -10.26
N LEU A 83 -0.56 6.72 -9.81
CA LEU A 83 -1.25 5.76 -10.65
C LEU A 83 -2.66 6.26 -11.05
N HIS A 84 -3.36 6.89 -10.12
CA HIS A 84 -4.77 7.29 -10.30
C HIS A 84 -5.06 8.79 -10.09
N MET A 85 -4.01 9.58 -9.85
CA MET A 85 -4.12 11.04 -9.63
C MET A 85 -3.08 11.81 -10.46
N LYS A 86 -3.06 13.13 -10.30
CA LYS A 86 -2.07 14.01 -10.91
C LYS A 86 -0.98 14.44 -9.88
N PRO A 87 0.29 14.64 -10.33
CA PRO A 87 0.78 14.35 -11.67
C PRO A 87 0.75 12.86 -11.97
N SER A 88 0.33 12.50 -13.19
CA SER A 88 0.31 11.10 -13.62
C SER A 88 1.72 10.53 -13.81
N ILE A 89 1.83 9.22 -13.93
CA ILE A 89 3.11 8.56 -14.26
C ILE A 89 3.65 9.10 -15.59
N ALA A 90 2.79 9.33 -16.59
CA ALA A 90 3.20 9.91 -17.86
C ALA A 90 3.74 11.35 -17.72
N ASP A 91 3.08 12.19 -16.91
CA ASP A 91 3.56 13.55 -16.63
C ASP A 91 4.95 13.53 -15.96
N ALA A 92 5.17 12.58 -15.04
CA ALA A 92 6.43 12.43 -14.33
C ALA A 92 7.56 11.90 -15.21
N VAL A 93 7.28 10.94 -16.11
CA VAL A 93 8.22 10.45 -17.11
C VAL A 93 8.61 11.58 -18.07
N ASP A 94 7.65 12.32 -18.61
CA ASP A 94 7.90 13.48 -19.49
C ASP A 94 8.79 14.54 -18.80
N ALA A 95 8.53 14.81 -17.51
CA ALA A 95 9.36 15.74 -16.73
C ALA A 95 10.81 15.27 -16.57
N LEU A 96 11.06 13.97 -16.41
CA LEU A 96 12.41 13.41 -16.33
C LEU A 96 13.11 13.46 -17.69
N VAL A 97 12.42 13.08 -18.76
CA VAL A 97 12.98 13.11 -20.12
C VAL A 97 13.36 14.53 -20.53
N LYS A 98 12.54 15.54 -20.21
CA LYS A 98 12.86 16.96 -20.43
C LYS A 98 14.10 17.45 -19.68
N GLN A 99 14.50 16.75 -18.61
CA GLN A 99 15.74 17.00 -17.87
C GLN A 99 16.95 16.22 -18.43
N GLY A 100 16.79 15.50 -19.56
CA GLY A 100 17.86 14.75 -20.20
C GLY A 100 18.09 13.35 -19.62
N VAL A 101 17.14 12.81 -18.88
CA VAL A 101 17.20 11.43 -18.35
C VAL A 101 17.02 10.44 -19.48
N GLU A 102 17.93 9.48 -19.59
CA GLU A 102 17.91 8.38 -20.56
C GLU A 102 17.64 7.01 -19.88
N HIS A 103 17.80 6.93 -18.55
CA HIS A 103 17.52 5.73 -17.79
C HIS A 103 16.77 6.05 -16.50
N ILE A 104 15.54 5.56 -16.38
CA ILE A 104 14.65 5.80 -15.24
C ILE A 104 14.74 4.61 -14.28
N ILE A 105 15.00 4.89 -13.00
CA ILE A 105 14.85 3.92 -11.93
C ILE A 105 13.55 4.24 -11.20
N ALA A 106 12.55 3.38 -11.33
CA ALA A 106 11.25 3.56 -10.70
C ALA A 106 11.18 2.79 -9.38
N ILE A 107 10.69 3.45 -8.32
CA ILE A 107 10.38 2.83 -7.04
C ILE A 107 8.90 3.02 -6.72
N VAL A 108 8.22 1.93 -6.36
CA VAL A 108 6.80 1.95 -5.98
C VAL A 108 6.68 1.97 -4.46
N THR A 109 5.78 2.80 -3.92
CA THR A 109 5.45 2.86 -2.49
C THR A 109 4.59 1.67 -2.03
N ALA A 110 4.92 0.47 -2.54
CA ALA A 110 4.33 -0.80 -2.14
C ALA A 110 5.46 -1.83 -2.01
N PRO A 111 5.72 -2.35 -0.79
CA PRO A 111 6.89 -3.18 -0.52
C PRO A 111 6.78 -4.58 -1.15
N PHE A 112 5.58 -5.09 -1.37
CA PHE A 112 5.31 -6.42 -1.88
C PHE A 112 4.88 -6.38 -3.35
N PHE A 113 5.39 -7.32 -4.13
CA PHE A 113 5.05 -7.41 -5.55
C PHE A 113 3.72 -8.14 -5.76
N THR A 114 2.85 -7.54 -6.55
CA THR A 114 1.73 -8.23 -7.21
C THR A 114 1.60 -7.77 -8.65
N SER A 115 1.14 -8.63 -9.55
CA SER A 115 0.93 -8.27 -10.95
C SER A 115 -0.18 -7.23 -11.16
N LEU A 116 -1.15 -7.18 -10.23
CA LEU A 116 -2.26 -6.21 -10.25
C LEU A 116 -1.92 -4.92 -9.49
N GLY A 117 -1.04 -4.99 -8.47
CA GLY A 117 -0.55 -3.83 -7.71
C GLY A 117 0.67 -3.21 -8.38
N THR A 118 1.88 -3.56 -7.91
CA THR A 118 3.14 -3.01 -8.43
C THR A 118 3.33 -3.21 -9.93
N GLY A 119 2.84 -4.32 -10.50
CA GLY A 119 2.87 -4.57 -11.94
C GLY A 119 2.00 -3.61 -12.76
N ALA A 120 0.97 -2.98 -12.18
CA ALA A 120 0.20 -1.94 -12.86
C ALA A 120 1.03 -0.66 -13.08
N TYR A 121 1.83 -0.27 -12.09
CA TYR A 121 2.77 0.85 -12.23
C TYR A 121 3.80 0.60 -13.33
N GLU A 122 4.41 -0.59 -13.35
CA GLU A 122 5.37 -0.97 -14.39
C GLU A 122 4.79 -0.86 -15.80
N LYS A 123 3.54 -1.32 -15.99
CA LYS A 123 2.82 -1.18 -17.27
C LYS A 123 2.60 0.28 -17.66
N GLN A 124 2.27 1.14 -16.69
CA GLN A 124 2.08 2.57 -16.94
C GLN A 124 3.39 3.27 -17.29
N VAL A 125 4.50 2.92 -16.61
CA VAL A 125 5.83 3.42 -16.96
C VAL A 125 6.22 2.97 -18.37
N GLN A 126 6.03 1.70 -18.69
CA GLN A 126 6.31 1.15 -20.04
C GLN A 126 5.50 1.87 -21.12
N ALA A 127 4.23 2.14 -20.87
CA ALA A 127 3.37 2.89 -21.80
C ALA A 127 3.85 4.34 -21.96
N ALA A 128 4.22 5.01 -20.86
CA ALA A 128 4.70 6.40 -20.89
C ALA A 128 6.03 6.55 -21.62
N ILE A 129 6.91 5.54 -21.55
CA ILE A 129 8.22 5.53 -22.24
C ILE A 129 8.08 5.19 -23.72
N GLY A 130 7.00 4.54 -24.14
CA GLY A 130 6.82 4.10 -25.52
C GLY A 130 6.93 5.21 -26.57
N ASP A 131 6.75 6.47 -26.17
CA ASP A 131 6.91 7.65 -27.03
C ASP A 131 8.39 8.14 -27.15
N PHE A 132 9.33 7.57 -26.35
CA PHE A 132 10.73 7.98 -26.27
C PHE A 132 11.68 6.84 -26.68
N GLN A 133 12.30 6.91 -27.86
CA GLN A 133 13.08 5.81 -28.44
C GLN A 133 14.37 5.46 -27.68
N ASP A 134 14.96 6.42 -26.96
CA ASP A 134 16.26 6.27 -26.29
C ASP A 134 16.15 6.20 -24.76
N VAL A 135 14.94 6.06 -24.21
CA VAL A 135 14.70 5.99 -22.76
C VAL A 135 14.47 4.54 -22.34
N THR A 136 15.20 4.12 -21.32
CA THR A 136 15.07 2.81 -20.69
C THR A 136 14.63 2.94 -19.24
N PHE A 137 14.15 1.86 -18.63
CA PHE A 137 13.78 1.89 -17.23
C PHE A 137 14.01 0.55 -16.52
N ASP A 138 14.21 0.64 -15.22
CA ASP A 138 14.13 -0.47 -14.28
C ASP A 138 13.11 -0.14 -13.19
N VAL A 139 12.40 -1.16 -12.67
CA VAL A 139 11.47 -1.01 -11.55
C VAL A 139 11.96 -1.81 -10.35
N ILE A 140 12.06 -1.16 -9.21
CA ILE A 140 12.23 -1.83 -7.93
C ILE A 140 10.85 -2.39 -7.56
N ARG A 141 10.64 -3.66 -7.93
CA ARG A 141 9.32 -4.32 -7.82
C ARG A 141 8.92 -4.70 -6.41
N ALA A 142 9.90 -5.03 -5.57
CA ALA A 142 9.69 -5.44 -4.19
C ALA A 142 10.89 -5.02 -3.33
N TRP A 143 10.63 -4.73 -2.06
CA TRP A 143 11.66 -4.33 -1.10
C TRP A 143 11.27 -4.66 0.35
N TRP A 144 10.35 -5.61 0.51
CA TRP A 144 9.86 -6.11 1.80
C TRP A 144 10.93 -6.81 2.64
N ASP A 145 11.98 -7.35 2.00
CA ASP A 145 13.11 -8.04 2.61
C ASP A 145 14.25 -7.09 3.03
N GLN A 146 14.08 -5.79 2.82
CA GLN A 146 15.10 -4.83 3.21
C GLN A 146 15.19 -4.74 4.74
N PRO A 147 16.40 -4.83 5.33
CA PRO A 147 16.56 -4.82 6.78
C PRO A 147 15.89 -3.61 7.45
N SER A 148 15.97 -2.43 6.84
CA SER A 148 15.35 -1.21 7.38
C SER A 148 13.82 -1.26 7.38
N PHE A 149 13.19 -1.99 6.45
CA PHE A 149 11.74 -2.20 6.44
C PHE A 149 11.31 -3.10 7.60
N ILE A 150 12.00 -4.21 7.77
CA ILE A 150 11.74 -5.14 8.89
C ILE A 150 12.00 -4.46 10.24
N GLU A 151 13.12 -3.74 10.38
CA GLU A 151 13.44 -3.01 11.62
C GLU A 151 12.41 -1.95 11.98
N TYR A 152 11.88 -1.22 10.98
CA TYR A 152 10.80 -0.27 11.20
C TYR A 152 9.59 -0.95 11.82
N TRP A 153 9.15 -2.09 11.25
CA TRP A 153 7.98 -2.80 11.75
C TRP A 153 8.24 -3.49 13.10
N VAL A 154 9.42 -4.06 13.31
CA VAL A 154 9.80 -4.58 14.65
C VAL A 154 9.69 -3.49 15.69
N LYS A 155 10.23 -2.29 15.41
CA LYS A 155 10.11 -1.17 16.33
C LYS A 155 8.66 -0.74 16.53
N ALA A 156 7.90 -0.58 15.46
CA ALA A 156 6.51 -0.13 15.52
C ALA A 156 5.63 -1.11 16.29
N VAL A 157 5.79 -2.42 16.07
CA VAL A 157 5.07 -3.45 16.81
C VAL A 157 5.49 -3.44 18.29
N SER A 158 6.78 -3.43 18.59
CA SER A 158 7.27 -3.39 19.96
C SER A 158 6.77 -2.15 20.72
N ASP A 159 6.79 -0.98 20.09
CA ASP A 159 6.27 0.26 20.68
C ASP A 159 4.75 0.19 20.91
N CYS A 160 3.99 -0.47 20.00
CA CYS A 160 2.54 -0.62 20.10
C CYS A 160 2.11 -1.55 21.24
N ILE A 161 2.74 -2.74 21.32
CA ILE A 161 2.39 -3.73 22.33
C ILE A 161 2.97 -3.37 23.70
N ASN A 162 4.14 -2.69 23.73
CA ASN A 162 4.85 -2.25 24.91
C ASN A 162 4.76 -3.29 26.06
N ASP A 163 4.26 -2.89 27.24
CA ASP A 163 4.09 -3.78 28.40
C ASP A 163 2.74 -4.54 28.41
N THR A 164 1.94 -4.45 27.33
CA THR A 164 0.66 -5.16 27.24
C THR A 164 0.91 -6.65 27.05
N LYS A 165 0.46 -7.47 28.00
CA LYS A 165 0.56 -8.93 27.93
C LYS A 165 -0.62 -9.52 27.17
N ASP A 166 -0.41 -10.71 26.60
CA ASP A 166 -1.46 -11.49 25.94
C ASP A 166 -2.12 -10.75 24.76
N VAL A 167 -1.29 -10.02 23.95
CA VAL A 167 -1.73 -9.35 22.74
C VAL A 167 -1.72 -10.34 21.58
N PHE A 168 -2.84 -10.43 20.87
CA PHE A 168 -2.89 -11.09 19.57
C PHE A 168 -2.59 -10.07 18.48
N VAL A 169 -1.56 -10.31 17.66
CA VAL A 169 -1.16 -9.40 16.59
C VAL A 169 -1.69 -9.90 15.24
N ILE A 170 -2.46 -9.06 14.54
CA ILE A 170 -2.95 -9.34 13.18
C ILE A 170 -2.15 -8.50 12.19
N PHE A 171 -1.25 -9.17 11.45
CA PHE A 171 -0.55 -8.56 10.32
C PHE A 171 -1.47 -8.53 9.11
N SER A 172 -1.75 -7.36 8.54
CA SER A 172 -2.70 -7.26 7.44
C SER A 172 -2.11 -6.65 6.18
N ALA A 173 -2.68 -7.07 5.05
CA ALA A 173 -2.39 -6.56 3.73
C ALA A 173 -3.63 -6.68 2.83
N HIS A 174 -3.61 -6.00 1.67
CA HIS A 174 -4.69 -6.08 0.69
C HIS A 174 -4.78 -7.49 0.11
N SER A 175 -5.98 -8.06 0.09
CA SER A 175 -6.24 -9.34 -0.57
C SER A 175 -6.13 -9.20 -2.09
N ILE A 176 -5.79 -10.27 -2.75
CA ILE A 176 -5.78 -10.35 -4.21
C ILE A 176 -6.57 -11.56 -4.69
N PRO A 177 -7.16 -11.49 -5.92
CA PRO A 177 -7.91 -12.61 -6.48
C PRO A 177 -6.98 -13.78 -6.84
N LEU A 178 -7.43 -15.01 -6.57
CA LEU A 178 -6.72 -16.26 -6.82
C LEU A 178 -6.72 -16.71 -8.29
N ILE A 179 -7.03 -15.81 -9.23
CA ILE A 179 -7.11 -16.12 -10.68
C ILE A 179 -5.77 -16.58 -11.26
N ASN A 180 -4.65 -16.19 -10.65
CA ASN A 180 -3.30 -16.63 -11.01
C ASN A 180 -2.58 -17.11 -9.75
N SER A 181 -2.72 -18.37 -9.40
CA SER A 181 -2.20 -18.96 -8.16
C SER A 181 -0.72 -18.64 -7.90
N HIS A 182 0.16 -18.74 -8.89
CA HIS A 182 1.59 -18.48 -8.69
C HIS A 182 1.92 -17.06 -8.17
N ASN A 183 1.21 -16.02 -8.63
CA ASN A 183 1.43 -14.66 -8.14
C ASN A 183 0.81 -14.44 -6.76
N ALA A 184 -0.33 -15.11 -6.49
CA ALA A 184 -0.95 -15.08 -5.17
C ALA A 184 -0.08 -15.81 -4.15
N ASP A 185 0.46 -16.97 -4.51
CA ASP A 185 1.32 -17.77 -3.63
C ASP A 185 2.61 -17.01 -3.26
N SER A 186 3.30 -16.39 -4.22
CA SER A 186 4.53 -15.66 -3.96
C SER A 186 4.30 -14.39 -3.12
N TYR A 187 3.17 -13.70 -3.31
CA TYR A 187 2.79 -12.54 -2.52
C TYR A 187 2.45 -12.95 -1.08
N ALA A 188 1.63 -13.98 -0.91
CA ALA A 188 1.27 -14.51 0.40
C ALA A 188 2.51 -14.99 1.17
N LEU A 189 3.40 -15.75 0.52
CA LEU A 189 4.65 -16.22 1.13
C LEU A 189 5.54 -15.06 1.59
N ALA A 190 5.73 -14.02 0.77
CA ALA A 190 6.53 -12.86 1.15
C ALA A 190 5.98 -12.14 2.38
N LEU A 191 4.64 -12.01 2.47
CA LEU A 191 3.97 -11.44 3.63
C LEU A 191 4.10 -12.34 4.87
N GLU A 192 3.91 -13.65 4.73
CA GLU A 192 4.06 -14.60 5.82
C GLU A 192 5.51 -14.66 6.34
N GLU A 193 6.50 -14.65 5.45
CA GLU A 193 7.92 -14.63 5.83
C GLU A 193 8.27 -13.35 6.59
N SER A 194 7.83 -12.19 6.10
CA SER A 194 8.07 -10.91 6.78
C SER A 194 7.36 -10.84 8.14
N ALA A 195 6.08 -11.25 8.20
CA ALA A 195 5.32 -11.27 9.45
C ALA A 195 5.96 -12.20 10.48
N LYS A 196 6.42 -13.38 10.04
CA LYS A 196 7.13 -14.34 10.88
C LYS A 196 8.44 -13.77 11.45
N GLU A 197 9.23 -13.10 10.61
CA GLU A 197 10.48 -12.47 11.07
C GLU A 197 10.19 -11.37 12.09
N ILE A 198 9.21 -10.50 11.82
CA ILE A 198 8.80 -9.43 12.75
C ILE A 198 8.31 -10.05 14.06
N ALA A 199 7.43 -11.06 13.99
CA ALA A 199 6.87 -11.74 15.14
C ALA A 199 7.95 -12.38 16.02
N GLN A 200 8.93 -13.06 15.40
CA GLN A 200 10.05 -13.66 16.12
C GLN A 200 10.93 -12.60 16.82
N ARG A 201 11.20 -11.47 16.15
CA ARG A 201 12.02 -10.40 16.71
C ARG A 201 11.31 -9.59 17.80
N CYS A 202 9.97 -9.64 17.85
CA CYS A 202 9.14 -9.04 18.89
C CYS A 202 8.70 -10.04 19.97
N ASP A 203 9.18 -11.30 19.93
CA ASP A 203 8.79 -12.38 20.85
C ASP A 203 7.25 -12.57 20.96
N LEU A 204 6.53 -12.44 19.81
CA LEU A 204 5.07 -12.60 19.78
C LEU A 204 4.67 -14.07 19.90
N GLU A 205 3.85 -14.40 20.91
CA GLU A 205 3.32 -15.75 21.10
C GLU A 205 2.06 -16.01 20.24
N GLN A 206 1.26 -14.96 19.99
CA GLN A 206 -0.01 -15.05 19.28
C GLN A 206 -0.05 -14.03 18.13
N TRP A 207 -0.09 -14.52 16.92
CA TRP A 207 -0.19 -13.68 15.73
C TRP A 207 -0.76 -14.44 14.53
N SER A 208 -1.26 -13.71 13.55
CA SER A 208 -1.69 -14.25 12.26
C SER A 208 -1.46 -13.24 11.13
N VAL A 209 -1.44 -13.73 9.88
CA VAL A 209 -1.61 -12.89 8.69
C VAL A 209 -3.08 -12.92 8.28
N ALA A 210 -3.63 -11.77 7.91
CA ALA A 210 -5.01 -11.64 7.45
C ALA A 210 -5.09 -10.66 6.27
N TRP A 211 -6.18 -10.79 5.51
CA TRP A 211 -6.34 -10.09 4.25
C TRP A 211 -7.56 -9.17 4.29
N GLN A 212 -7.37 -7.92 3.84
CA GLN A 212 -8.44 -6.92 3.81
C GLN A 212 -8.88 -6.60 2.39
N SER A 213 -10.03 -5.93 2.27
CA SER A 213 -10.57 -5.38 1.03
C SER A 213 -10.82 -6.42 -0.08
N ALA A 214 -11.08 -7.69 0.27
CA ALA A 214 -11.51 -8.70 -0.69
C ALA A 214 -12.88 -8.33 -1.29
N ALA A 215 -13.02 -8.46 -2.63
CA ALA A 215 -14.31 -8.20 -3.25
C ALA A 215 -15.34 -9.30 -2.86
N PRO A 216 -16.64 -8.97 -2.84
CA PRO A 216 -17.70 -9.91 -2.41
C PRO A 216 -17.89 -11.10 -3.36
N HIS A 217 -17.27 -11.08 -4.53
CA HIS A 217 -17.37 -12.11 -5.56
C HIS A 217 -15.99 -12.63 -5.98
N GLY A 218 -15.92 -13.93 -6.33
CA GLY A 218 -14.68 -14.60 -6.71
C GLY A 218 -13.96 -15.23 -5.52
N GLN A 219 -12.82 -15.87 -5.81
CA GLN A 219 -11.93 -16.43 -4.79
C GLN A 219 -10.77 -15.44 -4.56
N TRP A 220 -10.53 -15.12 -3.31
CA TRP A 220 -9.53 -14.17 -2.85
C TRP A 220 -8.63 -14.81 -1.78
N LEU A 221 -7.46 -14.23 -1.54
CA LEU A 221 -6.62 -14.64 -0.41
C LEU A 221 -7.39 -14.47 0.91
N GLY A 222 -7.24 -15.42 1.81
CA GLY A 222 -7.84 -15.48 3.13
C GLY A 222 -6.86 -16.07 4.17
N PRO A 223 -7.16 -16.01 5.46
CA PRO A 223 -8.42 -15.52 6.04
C PRO A 223 -8.59 -14.00 5.90
N THR A 224 -9.82 -13.52 5.90
CA THR A 224 -10.14 -12.10 6.00
C THR A 224 -9.78 -11.57 7.39
N VAL A 225 -9.58 -10.25 7.53
CA VAL A 225 -9.31 -9.64 8.85
C VAL A 225 -10.46 -9.93 9.83
N ALA A 226 -11.72 -9.91 9.38
CA ALA A 226 -12.88 -10.25 10.22
C ALA A 226 -12.82 -11.71 10.73
N GLU A 227 -12.42 -12.66 9.88
CA GLU A 227 -12.23 -14.07 10.29
C GLU A 227 -11.09 -14.20 11.30
N ALA A 228 -9.97 -13.48 11.10
CA ALA A 228 -8.84 -13.48 12.03
C ALA A 228 -9.22 -12.88 13.39
N ILE A 229 -10.00 -11.78 13.42
CA ILE A 229 -10.57 -11.23 14.66
C ILE A 229 -11.41 -12.28 15.37
N ASN A 230 -12.37 -12.90 14.68
CA ASN A 230 -13.21 -13.92 15.28
C ASN A 230 -12.39 -15.10 15.83
N GLN A 231 -11.36 -15.52 15.13
CA GLN A 231 -10.47 -16.58 15.59
C GLN A 231 -9.69 -16.16 16.84
N SER A 232 -9.15 -14.93 16.89
CA SER A 232 -8.43 -14.43 18.06
C SER A 232 -9.34 -14.32 19.30
N LEU A 233 -10.58 -13.83 19.14
CA LEU A 233 -11.58 -13.77 20.20
C LEU A 233 -11.93 -15.17 20.73
N HIS A 234 -12.10 -16.16 19.84
CA HIS A 234 -12.36 -17.54 20.24
C HIS A 234 -11.17 -18.19 20.98
N SER A 235 -9.94 -17.74 20.71
CA SER A 235 -8.75 -18.16 21.45
C SER A 235 -8.58 -17.44 22.79
N GLY A 236 -9.46 -16.51 23.14
CA GLY A 236 -9.48 -15.79 24.39
C GLY A 236 -8.66 -14.51 24.41
N ALA A 237 -8.31 -13.98 23.23
CA ALA A 237 -7.60 -12.71 23.14
C ALA A 237 -8.47 -11.57 23.71
N ILE A 238 -7.87 -10.77 24.58
CA ILE A 238 -8.49 -9.56 25.16
C ILE A 238 -7.86 -8.28 24.63
N HIS A 239 -6.68 -8.37 24.04
CA HIS A 239 -6.01 -7.28 23.33
C HIS A 239 -5.67 -7.73 21.92
N ILE A 240 -6.06 -6.93 20.92
CA ILE A 240 -5.80 -7.21 19.50
C ILE A 240 -5.11 -6.00 18.89
N ALA A 241 -3.91 -6.20 18.35
CA ALA A 241 -3.16 -5.16 17.66
C ALA A 241 -3.19 -5.41 16.14
N PHE A 242 -3.56 -4.38 15.36
CA PHE A 242 -3.53 -4.42 13.90
C PHE A 242 -2.24 -3.84 13.38
N VAL A 243 -1.57 -4.57 12.51
CA VAL A 243 -0.31 -4.17 11.87
C VAL A 243 -0.50 -4.22 10.36
N PRO A 244 -0.92 -3.11 9.72
CA PRO A 244 -1.18 -3.07 8.28
C PRO A 244 0.12 -2.95 7.47
N PHE A 245 1.04 -3.88 7.67
CA PHE A 245 2.42 -3.82 7.17
C PHE A 245 2.54 -4.05 5.65
N GLY A 246 1.46 -4.48 5.00
CA GLY A 246 1.35 -4.49 3.54
C GLY A 246 1.38 -3.10 2.91
N PHE A 247 1.26 -2.05 3.72
CA PHE A 247 1.21 -0.64 3.31
C PHE A 247 2.33 0.17 3.98
N VAL A 248 2.67 1.30 3.39
CA VAL A 248 3.70 2.22 3.90
C VAL A 248 3.18 3.64 4.14
N SER A 249 1.88 3.79 4.12
CA SER A 249 1.15 5.03 4.42
C SER A 249 -0.28 4.71 4.82
N ASN A 250 -0.89 5.59 5.61
CA ASN A 250 -2.31 5.53 5.88
C ASN A 250 -3.11 5.93 4.64
N HIS A 251 -4.22 5.28 4.43
CA HIS A 251 -5.22 5.56 3.39
C HIS A 251 -6.58 4.98 3.82
N VAL A 252 -7.60 5.12 2.98
CA VAL A 252 -8.96 4.72 3.34
C VAL A 252 -9.07 3.27 3.80
N GLU A 253 -8.34 2.34 3.19
CA GLU A 253 -8.38 0.91 3.55
C GLU A 253 -7.65 0.62 4.88
N VAL A 254 -6.76 1.49 5.36
CA VAL A 254 -6.18 1.40 6.70
C VAL A 254 -7.06 2.12 7.71
N LEU A 255 -7.37 3.40 7.45
CA LEU A 255 -8.08 4.25 8.41
C LEU A 255 -9.56 3.88 8.57
N TYR A 256 -10.22 3.38 7.53
CA TYR A 256 -11.62 2.97 7.63
C TYR A 256 -11.74 1.48 7.95
N ASP A 257 -11.10 0.60 7.19
CA ASP A 257 -11.29 -0.84 7.37
C ASP A 257 -10.72 -1.31 8.74
N ASN A 258 -9.56 -0.80 9.18
CA ASN A 258 -8.98 -1.20 10.47
C ASN A 258 -9.50 -0.34 11.63
N ASP A 259 -9.41 1.00 11.54
CA ASP A 259 -9.67 1.86 12.70
C ASP A 259 -11.16 2.07 12.95
N VAL A 260 -12.04 1.74 11.98
CA VAL A 260 -13.51 1.80 12.14
C VAL A 260 -14.11 0.41 12.11
N GLU A 261 -14.12 -0.30 10.96
CA GLU A 261 -14.84 -1.57 10.83
C GLU A 261 -14.25 -2.69 11.71
N CYS A 262 -12.92 -2.87 11.71
CA CYS A 262 -12.28 -3.89 12.54
C CYS A 262 -12.40 -3.56 14.02
N LYS A 263 -12.25 -2.28 14.39
CA LYS A 263 -12.44 -1.84 15.78
C LYS A 263 -13.85 -2.15 16.29
N GLU A 264 -14.89 -1.88 15.49
CA GLU A 264 -16.27 -2.22 15.85
C GLU A 264 -16.45 -3.73 16.12
N LEU A 265 -15.81 -4.59 15.31
CA LEU A 265 -15.85 -6.05 15.53
C LEU A 265 -15.14 -6.47 16.82
N VAL A 266 -13.99 -5.87 17.12
CA VAL A 266 -13.23 -6.13 18.35
C VAL A 266 -14.03 -5.70 19.59
N ASP A 267 -14.57 -4.47 19.56
CA ASP A 267 -15.40 -3.92 20.65
C ASP A 267 -16.66 -4.77 20.89
N ALA A 268 -17.35 -5.22 19.83
CA ALA A 268 -18.49 -6.11 19.90
C ALA A 268 -18.14 -7.49 20.49
N GLY A 269 -16.92 -7.95 20.29
CA GLY A 269 -16.38 -9.18 20.88
C GLY A 269 -15.91 -9.04 22.33
N GLY A 270 -15.91 -7.83 22.88
CA GLY A 270 -15.49 -7.53 24.26
C GLY A 270 -13.96 -7.48 24.45
N ALA A 271 -13.19 -7.35 23.37
CA ALA A 271 -11.74 -7.11 23.40
C ALA A 271 -11.40 -5.62 23.18
N VAL A 272 -10.12 -5.28 23.30
CA VAL A 272 -9.60 -3.92 23.12
C VAL A 272 -8.50 -3.91 22.07
#